data_8b157980b7cb38926d2c2f30c9a3e759
#
_entry.id   8b157980b7cb38926d2c2f30c9a3e759
#
_cell.length_a   1.000
_cell.length_b   1.000
_cell.length_c   1.000
_cell.angle_alpha   90.00
_cell.angle_beta   90.00
_cell.angle_gamma   90.00
#
_symmetry.space_group_name_H-M   'P 1'
#
loop_
_entity.id
_entity.type
_entity.pdbx_description
1 polymer ?
#
loop_
_entity_poly.entity_id
_entity_poly.type
_entity_poly.pdbx_seq_one_letter_code
_entity_poly.pdbx_strand_id
1 'polypeptide(L)'
;VSPGTVSRALAGKSLVNAKTRDRIQQLARSHGFQLNRLASNLRRQRTGVIGVAIPLGHDRGQQISDSFFMTLLGYLADALTEHGYDLMLRRVLPDQDEDWLHRYIGSGMVDGLLVIGQSDQFERIETVAGSYLPMVVWGNHQEGQRHCVVGTDNRLGGKFAAERLVEAGARNLAFLGDIEPIEFAARFAGACEVAGQAGVPICVLSAHLSRERALAEVTHHVNTLDPAIDGIFAATDTLAVTCLNALSARRTAVPGQVRIIGFDD
;
A
#
# COMPACT_ATOMS: atom_id res chain seq x y z
N VAL A 1 -10.29 20.85 -44.90
CA VAL A 1 -9.63 19.71 -44.20
C VAL A 1 -10.73 18.92 -43.52
N SER A 2 -10.71 17.59 -43.60
CA SER A 2 -11.73 16.76 -42.95
C SER A 2 -11.60 16.77 -41.42
N PRO A 3 -12.69 16.54 -40.66
CA PRO A 3 -12.60 16.44 -39.20
C PRO A 3 -11.59 15.39 -38.75
N GLY A 4 -11.44 14.28 -39.49
CA GLY A 4 -10.44 13.26 -39.20
C GLY A 4 -8.99 13.71 -39.38
N THR A 5 -8.73 14.62 -40.35
CA THR A 5 -7.40 15.23 -40.53
C THR A 5 -7.10 16.22 -39.42
N VAL A 6 -8.08 17.02 -38.99
CA VAL A 6 -7.95 17.92 -37.85
C VAL A 6 -7.63 17.15 -36.57
N SER A 7 -8.39 16.09 -36.28
CA SER A 7 -8.16 15.25 -35.13
C SER A 7 -6.76 14.65 -35.12
N ARG A 8 -6.29 14.11 -36.25
CA ARG A 8 -4.95 13.53 -36.39
C ARG A 8 -3.84 14.58 -36.26
N ALA A 9 -4.03 15.78 -36.82
CA ALA A 9 -3.08 16.87 -36.69
C ALA A 9 -2.94 17.36 -35.26
N LEU A 10 -4.07 17.50 -34.54
CA LEU A 10 -4.08 17.91 -33.14
C LEU A 10 -3.49 16.81 -32.21
N ALA A 11 -3.66 15.52 -32.56
CA ALA A 11 -3.04 14.40 -31.87
C ALA A 11 -1.56 14.16 -32.22
N GLY A 12 -0.94 15.06 -33.04
CA GLY A 12 0.50 14.96 -33.37
C GLY A 12 0.88 13.78 -34.28
N LYS A 13 -0.08 13.08 -34.89
CA LYS A 13 0.21 11.88 -35.71
C LYS A 13 0.95 12.20 -36.96
N SER A 14 1.96 11.41 -37.34
CA SER A 14 2.81 11.57 -38.52
C SER A 14 2.08 11.45 -39.89
N LEU A 15 0.85 10.92 -39.88
CA LEU A 15 -0.01 10.75 -41.07
C LEU A 15 -0.51 12.07 -41.69
N VAL A 16 -0.26 13.21 -41.03
CA VAL A 16 -0.61 14.53 -41.54
C VAL A 16 0.68 15.28 -41.90
N ASN A 17 0.73 15.87 -43.12
CA ASN A 17 1.86 16.66 -43.55
C ASN A 17 2.20 17.75 -42.51
N ALA A 18 3.49 17.95 -42.23
CA ALA A 18 3.99 18.84 -41.18
C ALA A 18 3.41 20.25 -41.29
N LYS A 19 3.44 20.85 -42.47
CA LYS A 19 2.90 22.22 -42.76
C LYS A 19 1.39 22.32 -42.43
N THR A 20 0.63 21.25 -42.73
CA THR A 20 -0.81 21.24 -42.46
C THR A 20 -1.06 21.03 -40.96
N ARG A 21 -0.27 20.19 -40.31
CA ARG A 21 -0.33 19.94 -38.86
C ARG A 21 -0.05 21.22 -38.08
N ASP A 22 1.04 21.90 -38.40
CA ASP A 22 1.47 23.11 -37.71
C ASP A 22 0.41 24.22 -37.84
N ARG A 23 -0.15 24.39 -39.05
CA ARG A 23 -1.23 25.35 -39.30
C ARG A 23 -2.48 25.05 -38.50
N ILE A 24 -2.88 23.76 -38.39
CA ILE A 24 -4.06 23.36 -37.62
C ILE A 24 -3.80 23.57 -36.14
N GLN A 25 -2.63 23.21 -35.61
CA GLN A 25 -2.26 23.42 -34.22
C GLN A 25 -2.20 24.94 -33.89
N GLN A 26 -1.67 25.77 -34.76
CA GLN A 26 -1.64 27.22 -34.56
C GLN A 26 -3.05 27.81 -34.50
N LEU A 27 -3.93 27.43 -35.43
CA LEU A 27 -5.33 27.86 -35.43
C LEU A 27 -6.06 27.39 -34.18
N ALA A 28 -5.86 26.15 -33.74
CA ALA A 28 -6.47 25.66 -32.52
C ALA A 28 -6.04 26.48 -31.30
N ARG A 29 -4.75 26.78 -31.18
CA ARG A 29 -4.22 27.64 -30.10
C ARG A 29 -4.80 29.05 -30.13
N SER A 30 -4.85 29.70 -31.33
CA SER A 30 -5.37 31.04 -31.45
C SER A 30 -6.86 31.19 -31.16
N HIS A 31 -7.62 30.11 -31.29
CA HIS A 31 -9.05 30.07 -30.94
C HIS A 31 -9.35 29.41 -29.59
N GLY A 32 -8.33 29.13 -28.76
CA GLY A 32 -8.51 28.49 -27.47
C GLY A 32 -9.11 27.08 -27.56
N PHE A 33 -9.02 26.44 -28.75
CA PHE A 33 -9.59 25.12 -28.97
C PHE A 33 -8.71 24.06 -28.29
N GLN A 34 -9.27 23.35 -27.31
CA GLN A 34 -8.65 22.20 -26.69
C GLN A 34 -9.34 20.92 -27.19
N LEU A 35 -8.54 19.91 -27.53
CA LEU A 35 -9.09 18.57 -27.78
C LEU A 35 -9.86 18.12 -26.55
N ASN A 36 -11.14 17.84 -26.72
CA ASN A 36 -11.90 17.20 -25.66
C ASN A 36 -11.36 15.78 -25.45
N ARG A 37 -10.52 15.62 -24.42
CA ARG A 37 -9.92 14.32 -24.04
C ARG A 37 -11.00 13.29 -23.78
N LEU A 38 -12.14 13.68 -23.15
CA LEU A 38 -13.26 12.79 -22.87
C LEU A 38 -13.85 12.18 -24.16
N ALA A 39 -14.10 13.01 -25.20
CA ALA A 39 -14.61 12.52 -26.48
C ALA A 39 -13.59 11.64 -27.23
N SER A 40 -12.28 11.92 -27.09
CA SER A 40 -11.21 11.07 -27.64
C SER A 40 -11.10 9.75 -26.90
N ASN A 41 -11.21 9.78 -25.59
CA ASN A 41 -11.14 8.63 -24.70
C ASN A 41 -12.35 7.69 -24.89
N LEU A 42 -13.56 8.25 -25.01
CA LEU A 42 -14.76 7.48 -25.35
C LEU A 42 -14.59 6.67 -26.64
N ARG A 43 -13.98 7.29 -27.67
CA ARG A 43 -13.72 6.62 -28.96
C ARG A 43 -12.67 5.51 -28.85
N ARG A 44 -11.73 5.65 -27.91
CA ARG A 44 -10.64 4.68 -27.67
C ARG A 44 -10.97 3.65 -26.61
N GLN A 45 -12.10 3.81 -25.94
CA GLN A 45 -12.47 3.02 -24.75
C GLN A 45 -11.35 2.99 -23.68
N ARG A 46 -10.64 4.11 -23.54
CA ARG A 46 -9.56 4.29 -22.55
C ARG A 46 -9.69 5.64 -21.90
N THR A 47 -9.52 5.69 -20.59
CA THR A 47 -9.58 6.91 -19.79
C THR A 47 -8.23 7.57 -19.68
N GLY A 48 -7.16 6.81 -19.74
CA GLY A 48 -5.79 7.24 -19.40
C GLY A 48 -5.60 7.41 -17.90
N VAL A 49 -6.44 6.76 -17.09
CA VAL A 49 -6.41 6.85 -15.63
C VAL A 49 -6.22 5.47 -15.02
N ILE A 50 -5.29 5.35 -14.10
CA ILE A 50 -5.17 4.18 -13.21
C ILE A 50 -5.74 4.54 -11.85
N GLY A 51 -6.66 3.71 -11.37
CA GLY A 51 -7.21 3.84 -10.03
C GLY A 51 -6.25 3.28 -9.00
N VAL A 52 -6.10 3.96 -7.88
CA VAL A 52 -5.41 3.44 -6.68
C VAL A 52 -6.43 3.42 -5.56
N ALA A 53 -6.78 2.22 -5.09
CA ALA A 53 -7.72 2.03 -3.99
C ALA A 53 -6.98 1.55 -2.73
N ILE A 54 -7.27 2.18 -1.61
CA ILE A 54 -6.72 1.81 -0.29
C ILE A 54 -7.88 1.41 0.60
N PRO A 55 -8.18 0.10 0.75
CA PRO A 55 -9.20 -0.39 1.67
C PRO A 55 -8.67 -0.38 3.11
N LEU A 56 -9.37 0.34 3.99
CA LEU A 56 -9.03 0.48 5.41
C LEU A 56 -10.12 -0.14 6.29
N GLY A 57 -10.51 -1.38 5.98
CA GLY A 57 -11.56 -2.10 6.72
C GLY A 57 -11.12 -2.55 8.11
N HIS A 58 -9.88 -2.98 8.23
CA HIS A 58 -9.30 -3.50 9.47
C HIS A 58 -8.99 -2.41 10.52
N ASP A 59 -8.65 -1.19 10.09
CA ASP A 59 -8.44 -0.05 10.98
C ASP A 59 -8.92 1.26 10.34
N ARG A 60 -10.15 1.66 10.67
CA ARG A 60 -10.78 2.90 10.17
C ARG A 60 -10.01 4.17 10.56
N GLY A 61 -9.25 4.10 11.64
CA GLY A 61 -8.44 5.21 12.14
C GLY A 61 -7.12 5.39 11.40
N GLN A 62 -6.71 4.40 10.60
CA GLN A 62 -5.50 4.51 9.80
C GLN A 62 -5.65 5.61 8.74
N GLN A 63 -4.64 6.44 8.63
CA GLN A 63 -4.65 7.59 7.72
C GLN A 63 -3.80 7.30 6.48
N ILE A 64 -4.29 7.74 5.32
CA ILE A 64 -3.49 7.69 4.07
C ILE A 64 -2.21 8.56 4.18
N SER A 65 -2.19 9.53 5.10
CA SER A 65 -1.01 10.35 5.39
C SER A 65 0.12 9.63 6.14
N ASP A 66 -0.03 8.34 6.43
CA ASP A 66 1.07 7.50 6.90
C ASP A 66 2.23 7.54 5.89
N SER A 67 3.47 7.59 6.40
CA SER A 67 4.67 7.75 5.58
C SER A 67 4.81 6.66 4.52
N PHE A 68 4.45 5.42 4.85
CA PHE A 68 4.45 4.31 3.90
C PHE A 68 3.54 4.58 2.70
N PHE A 69 2.25 4.93 2.95
CA PHE A 69 1.31 5.20 1.85
C PHE A 69 1.75 6.40 1.02
N MET A 70 2.21 7.47 1.66
CA MET A 70 2.63 8.68 0.95
C MET A 70 3.86 8.43 0.07
N THR A 71 4.81 7.64 0.54
CA THR A 71 6.01 7.27 -0.22
C THR A 71 5.63 6.39 -1.41
N LEU A 72 4.83 5.34 -1.19
CA LEU A 72 4.37 4.45 -2.25
C LEU A 72 3.54 5.20 -3.30
N LEU A 73 2.62 6.07 -2.88
CA LEU A 73 1.81 6.89 -3.80
C LEU A 73 2.67 7.85 -4.62
N GLY A 74 3.74 8.41 -4.03
CA GLY A 74 4.71 9.24 -4.76
C GLY A 74 5.37 8.46 -5.90
N TYR A 75 5.95 7.30 -5.62
CA TYR A 75 6.56 6.45 -6.65
C TYR A 75 5.56 5.97 -7.70
N LEU A 76 4.34 5.63 -7.30
CA LEU A 76 3.29 5.24 -8.25
C LEU A 76 2.89 6.40 -9.16
N ALA A 77 2.77 7.62 -8.63
CA ALA A 77 2.44 8.81 -9.43
C ALA A 77 3.53 9.11 -10.47
N ASP A 78 4.79 9.04 -10.06
CA ASP A 78 5.93 9.23 -10.98
C ASP A 78 5.93 8.18 -12.08
N ALA A 79 5.86 6.90 -11.73
CA ALA A 79 5.85 5.79 -12.70
C ALA A 79 4.65 5.85 -13.65
N LEU A 80 3.45 6.15 -13.17
CA LEU A 80 2.26 6.28 -14.00
C LEU A 80 2.36 7.46 -14.96
N THR A 81 2.89 8.60 -14.48
CA THR A 81 3.12 9.80 -15.31
C THR A 81 4.09 9.51 -16.46
N GLU A 82 5.20 8.80 -16.20
CA GLU A 82 6.15 8.38 -17.23
C GLU A 82 5.50 7.49 -18.30
N HIS A 83 4.51 6.68 -17.91
CA HIS A 83 3.75 5.84 -18.83
C HIS A 83 2.51 6.54 -19.45
N GLY A 84 2.29 7.81 -19.15
CA GLY A 84 1.22 8.64 -19.72
C GLY A 84 -0.16 8.36 -19.10
N TYR A 85 -0.21 7.88 -17.87
CA TYR A 85 -1.43 7.71 -17.10
C TYR A 85 -1.54 8.75 -15.98
N ASP A 86 -2.78 9.19 -15.72
CA ASP A 86 -3.13 9.94 -14.52
C ASP A 86 -3.45 8.97 -13.37
N LEU A 87 -3.19 9.36 -12.12
CA LEU A 87 -3.52 8.59 -10.92
C LEU A 87 -4.81 9.09 -10.29
N MET A 88 -5.76 8.19 -10.02
CA MET A 88 -6.98 8.50 -9.27
C MET A 88 -6.95 7.75 -7.93
N LEU A 89 -6.73 8.47 -6.84
CA LEU A 89 -6.71 7.89 -5.49
C LEU A 89 -8.12 7.81 -4.90
N ARG A 90 -8.44 6.65 -4.32
CA ARG A 90 -9.67 6.42 -3.56
C ARG A 90 -9.36 5.73 -2.22
N ARG A 91 -9.71 6.41 -1.13
CA ARG A 91 -9.83 5.77 0.17
C ARG A 91 -11.15 4.99 0.20
N VAL A 92 -11.09 3.73 0.63
CA VAL A 92 -12.25 2.85 0.70
C VAL A 92 -12.52 2.46 2.14
N LEU A 93 -13.80 2.54 2.55
CA LEU A 93 -14.30 2.00 3.81
C LEU A 93 -15.23 0.84 3.47
N PRO A 94 -14.74 -0.40 3.43
CA PRO A 94 -15.46 -1.54 2.88
C PRO A 94 -16.76 -1.88 3.62
N ASP A 95 -16.87 -1.54 4.87
CA ASP A 95 -18.05 -1.72 5.71
C ASP A 95 -19.18 -0.71 5.41
N GLN A 96 -18.87 0.41 4.76
CA GLN A 96 -19.86 1.38 4.28
C GLN A 96 -20.30 1.09 2.86
N ASP A 97 -19.52 0.31 2.12
CA ASP A 97 -19.70 0.01 0.70
C ASP A 97 -19.14 -1.38 0.38
N GLU A 98 -19.95 -2.39 0.64
CA GLU A 98 -19.55 -3.79 0.38
C GLU A 98 -19.23 -4.06 -1.11
N ASP A 99 -19.83 -3.32 -2.01
CA ASP A 99 -19.73 -3.51 -3.47
C ASP A 99 -18.77 -2.51 -4.14
N TRP A 100 -17.93 -1.87 -3.32
CA TRP A 100 -17.04 -0.78 -3.75
C TRP A 100 -16.17 -1.17 -4.95
N LEU A 101 -15.68 -2.41 -5.00
CA LEU A 101 -14.74 -2.86 -6.02
C LEU A 101 -15.46 -3.02 -7.38
N HIS A 102 -16.62 -3.69 -7.40
CA HIS A 102 -17.41 -3.81 -8.62
C HIS A 102 -17.88 -2.46 -9.16
N ARG A 103 -18.31 -1.55 -8.25
CA ARG A 103 -18.70 -0.20 -8.66
C ARG A 103 -17.54 0.61 -9.18
N TYR A 104 -16.34 0.44 -8.60
CA TYR A 104 -15.17 1.18 -9.04
C TYR A 104 -14.74 0.76 -10.45
N ILE A 105 -14.59 -0.54 -10.69
CA ILE A 105 -14.23 -1.05 -12.02
C ILE A 105 -15.35 -0.84 -13.05
N GLY A 106 -16.61 -0.99 -12.65
CA GLY A 106 -17.78 -0.78 -13.52
C GLY A 106 -18.06 0.69 -13.85
N SER A 107 -17.40 1.63 -13.17
CA SER A 107 -17.60 3.07 -13.39
C SER A 107 -17.12 3.56 -14.76
N GLY A 108 -16.24 2.83 -15.42
CA GLY A 108 -15.57 3.26 -16.65
C GLY A 108 -14.65 4.48 -16.47
N MET A 109 -14.28 4.82 -15.22
CA MET A 109 -13.44 5.98 -14.90
C MET A 109 -11.95 5.63 -14.93
N VAL A 110 -11.58 4.34 -14.88
CA VAL A 110 -10.20 3.87 -14.82
C VAL A 110 -9.94 2.77 -15.85
N ASP A 111 -8.73 2.71 -16.38
CA ASP A 111 -8.28 1.68 -17.33
C ASP A 111 -7.71 0.45 -16.61
N GLY A 112 -7.30 0.62 -15.35
CA GLY A 112 -6.77 -0.41 -14.49
C GLY A 112 -6.82 0.02 -13.03
N LEU A 113 -6.57 -0.92 -12.13
CA LEU A 113 -6.69 -0.72 -10.70
C LEU A 113 -5.48 -1.26 -9.95
N LEU A 114 -4.93 -0.45 -9.07
CA LEU A 114 -3.99 -0.85 -8.05
C LEU A 114 -4.72 -0.85 -6.70
N VAL A 115 -4.70 -1.97 -6.00
CA VAL A 115 -5.26 -2.07 -4.64
C VAL A 115 -4.10 -2.15 -3.67
N ILE A 116 -4.02 -1.22 -2.72
CA ILE A 116 -2.96 -1.19 -1.72
C ILE A 116 -3.49 -1.76 -0.41
N GLY A 117 -3.03 -2.97 -0.06
CA GLY A 117 -3.52 -3.76 1.06
C GLY A 117 -4.73 -4.62 0.68
N GLN A 118 -4.70 -5.87 1.08
CA GLN A 118 -5.80 -6.82 0.84
C GLN A 118 -6.58 -7.16 2.11
N SER A 119 -5.93 -7.09 3.26
CA SER A 119 -6.55 -7.20 4.57
C SER A 119 -7.80 -8.10 4.60
N ASP A 120 -8.94 -7.56 5.00
CA ASP A 120 -10.27 -8.21 5.02
C ASP A 120 -10.96 -8.27 3.64
N GLN A 121 -10.30 -7.86 2.54
CA GLN A 121 -10.89 -7.78 1.20
C GLN A 121 -10.51 -8.94 0.27
N PHE A 122 -9.74 -9.91 0.74
CA PHE A 122 -9.19 -10.99 -0.09
C PHE A 122 -10.25 -11.68 -0.95
N GLU A 123 -11.36 -12.14 -0.35
CA GLU A 123 -12.43 -12.85 -1.05
C GLU A 123 -13.12 -11.98 -2.13
N ARG A 124 -13.28 -10.69 -1.87
CA ARG A 124 -13.84 -9.75 -2.85
C ARG A 124 -12.91 -9.53 -4.02
N ILE A 125 -11.61 -9.37 -3.75
CA ILE A 125 -10.58 -9.24 -4.77
C ILE A 125 -10.53 -10.49 -5.64
N GLU A 126 -10.56 -11.68 -5.05
CA GLU A 126 -10.59 -12.96 -5.76
C GLU A 126 -11.83 -13.12 -6.65
N THR A 127 -12.98 -12.70 -6.17
CA THR A 127 -14.22 -12.73 -6.94
C THR A 127 -14.11 -11.88 -8.20
N VAL A 128 -13.57 -10.67 -8.08
CA VAL A 128 -13.40 -9.73 -9.20
C VAL A 128 -12.27 -10.15 -10.13
N ALA A 129 -11.20 -10.73 -9.61
CA ALA A 129 -10.04 -11.18 -10.39
C ALA A 129 -10.39 -12.19 -11.49
N GLY A 130 -11.49 -12.94 -11.32
CA GLY A 130 -12.01 -13.86 -12.33
C GLY A 130 -12.54 -13.17 -13.59
N SER A 131 -12.91 -11.90 -13.53
CA SER A 131 -13.56 -11.14 -14.61
C SER A 131 -12.85 -9.84 -15.00
N TYR A 132 -11.99 -9.31 -14.17
CA TYR A 132 -11.29 -8.04 -14.38
C TYR A 132 -9.77 -8.19 -14.24
N LEU A 133 -9.08 -8.34 -15.36
CA LEU A 133 -7.63 -8.59 -15.40
C LEU A 133 -6.73 -7.36 -15.16
N PRO A 134 -7.10 -6.10 -15.53
CA PRO A 134 -6.25 -4.95 -15.29
C PRO A 134 -6.24 -4.53 -13.81
N MET A 135 -5.94 -5.48 -12.91
CA MET A 135 -5.85 -5.26 -11.46
C MET A 135 -4.57 -5.87 -10.91
N VAL A 136 -3.85 -5.09 -10.10
CA VAL A 136 -2.70 -5.53 -9.31
C VAL A 136 -2.94 -5.16 -7.86
N VAL A 137 -2.63 -6.06 -6.96
CA VAL A 137 -2.76 -5.87 -5.52
C VAL A 137 -1.38 -5.76 -4.91
N TRP A 138 -1.13 -4.73 -4.13
CA TRP A 138 0.02 -4.70 -3.24
C TRP A 138 -0.38 -5.37 -1.93
N GLY A 139 0.28 -6.48 -1.60
CA GLY A 139 -0.09 -7.28 -0.44
C GLY A 139 0.74 -8.55 -0.31
N ASN A 140 0.25 -9.48 0.49
CA ASN A 140 0.90 -10.76 0.74
C ASN A 140 0.41 -11.83 -0.24
N HIS A 141 1.33 -12.61 -0.83
CA HIS A 141 0.97 -13.71 -1.70
C HIS A 141 0.34 -14.85 -0.90
N GLN A 142 -0.76 -15.40 -1.42
CA GLN A 142 -1.41 -16.61 -0.92
C GLN A 142 -1.44 -17.69 -2.01
N GLU A 143 -1.20 -18.93 -1.61
CA GLU A 143 -1.26 -20.06 -2.53
C GLU A 143 -2.68 -20.22 -3.11
N GLY A 144 -2.76 -20.39 -4.43
CA GLY A 144 -4.02 -20.56 -5.15
C GLY A 144 -4.78 -19.27 -5.49
N GLN A 145 -4.27 -18.09 -5.12
CA GLN A 145 -4.88 -16.82 -5.51
C GLN A 145 -4.85 -16.60 -7.04
N ARG A 146 -5.87 -15.91 -7.57
CA ARG A 146 -6.00 -15.61 -9.01
C ARG A 146 -5.55 -14.21 -9.39
N HIS A 147 -5.63 -13.25 -8.47
CA HIS A 147 -5.21 -11.89 -8.74
C HIS A 147 -3.68 -11.77 -8.79
N CYS A 148 -3.19 -10.82 -9.58
CA CYS A 148 -1.78 -10.46 -9.58
C CYS A 148 -1.47 -9.72 -8.28
N VAL A 149 -0.47 -10.21 -7.53
CA VAL A 149 0.02 -9.55 -6.32
C VAL A 149 1.48 -9.17 -6.48
N VAL A 150 1.83 -8.03 -5.94
CA VAL A 150 3.19 -7.54 -5.76
C VAL A 150 3.33 -7.14 -4.29
N GLY A 151 4.40 -7.55 -3.64
CA GLY A 151 4.62 -7.21 -2.24
C GLY A 151 5.87 -7.85 -1.69
N THR A 152 6.09 -7.64 -0.40
CA THR A 152 7.21 -8.19 0.34
C THR A 152 6.89 -9.61 0.79
N ASP A 153 7.88 -10.49 0.84
CA ASP A 153 7.77 -11.76 1.57
C ASP A 153 7.78 -11.48 3.08
N ASN A 154 6.57 -11.27 3.61
CA ASN A 154 6.36 -10.89 5.01
C ASN A 154 6.88 -11.98 5.98
N ARG A 155 6.76 -13.26 5.61
CA ARG A 155 7.23 -14.36 6.45
C ARG A 155 8.76 -14.37 6.51
N LEU A 156 9.43 -14.21 5.37
CA LEU A 156 10.88 -14.10 5.33
C LEU A 156 11.38 -12.86 6.08
N GLY A 157 10.72 -11.71 5.91
CA GLY A 157 11.05 -10.49 6.65
C GLY A 157 10.89 -10.65 8.16
N GLY A 158 9.83 -11.36 8.60
CA GLY A 158 9.65 -11.73 10.01
C GLY A 158 10.78 -12.63 10.55
N LYS A 159 11.29 -13.57 9.74
CA LYS A 159 12.46 -14.37 10.09
C LYS A 159 13.69 -13.49 10.30
N PHE A 160 14.01 -12.62 9.33
CA PHE A 160 15.17 -11.74 9.42
C PHE A 160 15.12 -10.82 10.64
N ALA A 161 13.94 -10.29 10.99
CA ALA A 161 13.77 -9.46 12.16
C ALA A 161 14.06 -10.24 13.45
N ALA A 162 13.50 -11.45 13.58
CA ALA A 162 13.72 -12.29 14.75
C ALA A 162 15.18 -12.80 14.84
N GLU A 163 15.78 -13.24 13.74
CA GLU A 163 17.19 -13.62 13.64
C GLU A 163 18.07 -12.50 14.17
N ARG A 164 17.83 -11.27 13.70
CA ARG A 164 18.62 -10.11 14.12
C ARG A 164 18.49 -9.80 15.60
N LEU A 165 17.29 -9.95 16.20
CA LEU A 165 17.10 -9.79 17.64
C LEU A 165 17.84 -10.86 18.43
N VAL A 166 17.73 -12.13 18.03
CA VAL A 166 18.39 -13.28 18.69
C VAL A 166 19.91 -13.15 18.59
N GLU A 167 20.46 -12.80 17.42
CA GLU A 167 21.88 -12.55 17.21
C GLU A 167 22.39 -11.38 18.05
N ALA A 168 21.57 -10.33 18.22
CA ALA A 168 21.88 -9.21 19.10
C ALA A 168 21.80 -9.57 20.59
N GLY A 169 21.46 -10.81 20.93
CA GLY A 169 21.45 -11.35 22.28
C GLY A 169 20.11 -11.30 22.99
N ALA A 170 19.00 -11.02 22.29
CA ALA A 170 17.67 -11.11 22.90
C ALA A 170 17.31 -12.56 23.25
N ARG A 171 16.64 -12.75 24.40
CA ARG A 171 16.26 -14.05 24.95
C ARG A 171 14.77 -14.18 25.22
N ASN A 172 14.03 -13.10 25.22
CA ASN A 172 12.57 -13.06 25.36
C ASN A 172 12.01 -12.03 24.42
N LEU A 173 11.28 -12.49 23.40
CA LEU A 173 10.79 -11.64 22.35
C LEU A 173 9.33 -11.23 22.58
N ALA A 174 8.99 -10.06 22.05
CA ALA A 174 7.61 -9.64 21.84
C ALA A 174 7.41 -9.18 20.40
N PHE A 175 6.28 -9.56 19.80
CA PHE A 175 5.80 -9.00 18.56
C PHE A 175 4.81 -7.87 18.89
N LEU A 176 5.10 -6.65 18.47
CA LEU A 176 4.27 -5.48 18.69
C LEU A 176 3.46 -5.18 17.42
N GLY A 177 2.20 -5.52 17.43
CA GLY A 177 1.28 -5.33 16.30
C GLY A 177 0.06 -6.25 16.40
N ASP A 178 -0.97 -5.94 15.61
CA ASP A 178 -2.11 -6.79 15.43
C ASP A 178 -1.76 -7.96 14.50
N ILE A 179 -2.17 -9.19 14.83
CA ILE A 179 -1.91 -10.38 14.01
C ILE A 179 -3.11 -10.81 13.14
N GLU A 180 -4.20 -10.02 13.12
CA GLU A 180 -5.33 -10.29 12.23
C GLU A 180 -5.03 -9.95 10.75
N PRO A 181 -4.35 -8.82 10.42
CA PRO A 181 -3.96 -8.56 9.05
C PRO A 181 -2.97 -9.61 8.54
N ILE A 182 -3.24 -10.12 7.34
CA ILE A 182 -2.50 -11.25 6.75
C ILE A 182 -0.99 -10.99 6.64
N GLU A 183 -0.61 -9.75 6.35
CA GLU A 183 0.78 -9.33 6.26
C GLU A 183 1.48 -9.45 7.62
N PHE A 184 0.80 -9.01 8.69
CA PHE A 184 1.35 -9.03 10.05
C PHE A 184 1.34 -10.45 10.63
N ALA A 185 0.29 -11.24 10.33
CA ALA A 185 0.27 -12.66 10.67
C ALA A 185 1.46 -13.40 10.05
N ALA A 186 1.79 -13.11 8.79
CA ALA A 186 2.93 -13.69 8.11
C ALA A 186 4.27 -13.27 8.74
N ARG A 187 4.43 -11.96 9.09
CA ARG A 187 5.61 -11.45 9.83
C ARG A 187 5.77 -12.17 11.15
N PHE A 188 4.69 -12.26 11.92
CA PHE A 188 4.70 -12.96 13.22
C PHE A 188 5.01 -14.45 13.06
N ALA A 189 4.42 -15.14 12.09
CA ALA A 189 4.71 -16.56 11.84
C ALA A 189 6.19 -16.79 11.51
N GLY A 190 6.80 -15.93 10.70
CA GLY A 190 8.24 -15.98 10.42
C GLY A 190 9.08 -15.80 11.68
N ALA A 191 8.71 -14.85 12.54
CA ALA A 191 9.40 -14.62 13.80
C ALA A 191 9.27 -15.81 14.77
N CYS A 192 8.09 -16.43 14.84
CA CYS A 192 7.84 -17.62 15.66
C CYS A 192 8.72 -18.81 15.23
N GLU A 193 8.96 -19.00 13.92
CA GLU A 193 9.84 -20.07 13.43
C GLU A 193 11.26 -19.93 13.98
N VAL A 194 11.80 -18.71 13.90
CA VAL A 194 13.17 -18.43 14.40
C VAL A 194 13.23 -18.51 15.91
N ALA A 195 12.26 -17.94 16.60
CA ALA A 195 12.16 -18.00 18.06
C ALA A 195 12.10 -19.45 18.55
N GLY A 196 11.27 -20.29 17.90
CA GLY A 196 11.17 -21.73 18.21
C GLY A 196 12.48 -22.49 17.99
N GLN A 197 13.19 -22.23 16.88
CA GLN A 197 14.49 -22.85 16.58
C GLN A 197 15.57 -22.43 17.59
N ALA A 198 15.53 -21.20 18.06
CA ALA A 198 16.47 -20.66 19.04
C ALA A 198 16.10 -21.01 20.49
N GLY A 199 14.94 -21.61 20.74
CA GLY A 199 14.42 -21.85 22.09
C GLY A 199 14.09 -20.56 22.86
N VAL A 200 13.75 -19.48 22.14
CA VAL A 200 13.42 -18.16 22.69
C VAL A 200 11.90 -17.97 22.70
N PRO A 201 11.27 -17.66 23.84
CA PRO A 201 9.84 -17.39 23.87
C PRO A 201 9.52 -16.08 23.13
N ILE A 202 8.34 -16.05 22.49
CA ILE A 202 7.79 -14.86 21.85
C ILE A 202 6.32 -14.70 22.22
N CYS A 203 5.92 -13.50 22.64
CA CYS A 203 4.53 -13.14 22.93
C CYS A 203 4.04 -12.06 21.97
N VAL A 204 2.73 -11.80 21.95
CA VAL A 204 2.10 -10.74 21.17
C VAL A 204 1.72 -9.58 22.08
N LEU A 205 2.10 -8.37 21.70
CA LEU A 205 1.64 -7.10 22.25
C LEU A 205 0.75 -6.46 21.17
N SER A 206 -0.56 -6.70 21.24
CA SER A 206 -1.49 -6.25 20.21
C SER A 206 -1.54 -4.72 20.14
N ALA A 207 -1.30 -4.17 18.95
CA ALA A 207 -1.33 -2.73 18.72
C ALA A 207 -1.85 -2.43 17.30
N HIS A 208 -2.74 -1.44 17.21
CA HIS A 208 -3.32 -1.00 15.95
C HIS A 208 -2.47 0.09 15.30
N LEU A 209 -2.74 0.38 14.01
CA LEU A 209 -1.97 1.38 13.23
C LEU A 209 -2.52 2.80 13.34
N SER A 210 -3.78 2.97 13.75
CA SER A 210 -4.32 4.32 13.93
C SER A 210 -3.54 5.06 15.03
N ARG A 211 -3.10 6.27 14.72
CA ARG A 211 -2.14 7.01 15.56
C ARG A 211 -2.55 7.12 17.04
N GLU A 212 -3.83 7.41 17.29
CA GLU A 212 -4.34 7.59 18.66
C GLU A 212 -4.35 6.25 19.41
N ARG A 213 -4.82 5.18 18.77
CA ARG A 213 -4.84 3.83 19.36
C ARG A 213 -3.44 3.32 19.57
N ALA A 214 -2.57 3.40 18.54
CA ALA A 214 -1.18 2.99 18.63
C ALA A 214 -0.48 3.63 19.82
N LEU A 215 -0.63 4.95 19.99
CA LEU A 215 0.00 5.65 21.11
C LEU A 215 -0.51 5.14 22.46
N ALA A 216 -1.82 4.97 22.63
CA ALA A 216 -2.42 4.50 23.88
C ALA A 216 -2.03 3.04 24.19
N GLU A 217 -2.15 2.14 23.21
CA GLU A 217 -1.88 0.71 23.36
C GLU A 217 -0.39 0.46 23.61
N VAL A 218 0.48 1.05 22.80
CA VAL A 218 1.94 0.93 22.97
C VAL A 218 2.40 1.50 24.31
N THR A 219 1.85 2.67 24.72
CA THR A 219 2.17 3.24 26.04
C THR A 219 1.72 2.30 27.17
N HIS A 220 0.53 1.70 27.05
CA HIS A 220 0.06 0.71 28.02
C HIS A 220 0.98 -0.49 28.07
N HIS A 221 1.33 -1.10 26.93
CA HIS A 221 2.23 -2.25 26.88
C HIS A 221 3.61 -1.93 27.45
N VAL A 222 4.20 -0.79 27.11
CA VAL A 222 5.47 -0.38 27.68
C VAL A 222 5.39 -0.18 29.19
N ASN A 223 4.27 0.35 29.71
CA ASN A 223 4.07 0.55 31.14
C ASN A 223 3.90 -0.76 31.93
N THR A 224 3.36 -1.78 31.29
CA THR A 224 3.08 -3.11 31.86
C THR A 224 4.04 -4.19 31.33
N LEU A 225 5.11 -3.79 30.63
CA LEU A 225 6.05 -4.71 30.00
C LEU A 225 6.66 -5.64 31.04
N ASP A 226 6.61 -6.94 30.74
CA ASP A 226 7.35 -7.93 31.54
C ASP A 226 8.84 -7.60 31.49
N PRO A 227 9.50 -7.41 32.65
CA PRO A 227 10.94 -7.12 32.71
C PRO A 227 11.83 -8.16 32.01
N ALA A 228 11.33 -9.35 31.79
CA ALA A 228 12.06 -10.39 31.06
C ALA A 228 12.14 -10.13 29.56
N ILE A 229 11.22 -9.34 28.96
CA ILE A 229 11.25 -9.03 27.53
C ILE A 229 12.42 -8.08 27.22
N ASP A 230 13.33 -8.53 26.38
CA ASP A 230 14.55 -7.84 25.98
C ASP A 230 14.69 -7.64 24.47
N GLY A 231 13.72 -8.11 23.68
CA GLY A 231 13.63 -7.91 22.24
C GLY A 231 12.20 -7.65 21.78
N ILE A 232 11.97 -6.56 21.02
CA ILE A 232 10.67 -6.21 20.44
C ILE A 232 10.79 -6.14 18.94
N PHE A 233 10.01 -6.94 18.23
CA PHE A 233 9.79 -6.83 16.81
C PHE A 233 8.46 -6.09 16.57
N ALA A 234 8.53 -4.84 16.15
CA ALA A 234 7.36 -4.05 15.79
C ALA A 234 6.93 -4.36 14.35
N ALA A 235 5.63 -4.58 14.16
CA ALA A 235 5.07 -4.94 12.85
C ALA A 235 5.31 -3.88 11.77
N THR A 236 5.50 -2.60 12.16
CA THR A 236 5.85 -1.48 11.27
C THR A 236 6.83 -0.53 11.96
N ASP A 237 7.51 0.31 11.18
CA ASP A 237 8.39 1.35 11.72
C ASP A 237 7.62 2.41 12.51
N THR A 238 6.38 2.70 12.13
CA THR A 238 5.50 3.59 12.90
C THR A 238 5.29 3.08 14.32
N LEU A 239 5.04 1.77 14.49
CA LEU A 239 4.93 1.16 15.81
C LEU A 239 6.28 1.10 16.53
N ALA A 240 7.38 0.83 15.81
CA ALA A 240 8.73 0.83 16.39
C ALA A 240 9.11 2.20 16.97
N VAL A 241 8.88 3.28 16.22
CA VAL A 241 9.15 4.65 16.68
C VAL A 241 8.25 5.02 17.86
N THR A 242 6.96 4.63 17.82
CA THR A 242 6.03 4.87 18.94
C THR A 242 6.51 4.15 20.21
N CYS A 243 6.96 2.89 20.07
CA CYS A 243 7.50 2.10 21.18
C CYS A 243 8.81 2.70 21.72
N LEU A 244 9.72 3.11 20.85
CA LEU A 244 10.97 3.77 21.22
C LEU A 244 10.73 5.03 22.04
N ASN A 245 9.77 5.86 21.63
CA ASN A 245 9.40 7.07 22.35
C ASN A 245 8.82 6.74 23.75
N ALA A 246 7.96 5.73 23.84
CA ALA A 246 7.39 5.31 25.12
C ALA A 246 8.45 4.73 26.07
N LEU A 247 9.38 3.90 25.58
CA LEU A 247 10.51 3.38 26.35
C LEU A 247 11.46 4.50 26.82
N SER A 248 11.74 5.46 25.94
CA SER A 248 12.55 6.63 26.25
C SER A 248 11.93 7.46 27.38
N ALA A 249 10.61 7.68 27.36
CA ALA A 249 9.90 8.37 28.43
C ALA A 249 10.05 7.68 29.79
N ARG A 250 10.21 6.36 29.80
CA ARG A 250 10.50 5.53 30.99
C ARG A 250 11.99 5.43 31.35
N ARG A 251 12.86 6.05 30.56
CA ARG A 251 14.31 5.94 30.67
C ARG A 251 14.83 4.50 30.52
N THR A 252 14.11 3.66 29.80
CA THR A 252 14.56 2.31 29.43
C THR A 252 15.61 2.41 28.34
N ALA A 253 16.77 1.85 28.54
CA ALA A 253 17.87 1.94 27.57
C ALA A 253 17.61 1.05 26.35
N VAL A 254 17.61 1.65 25.17
CA VAL A 254 17.55 0.95 23.87
C VAL A 254 18.86 1.24 23.13
N PRO A 255 19.61 0.22 22.72
CA PRO A 255 19.37 -1.24 22.78
C PRO A 255 19.86 -1.90 24.07
N GLY A 256 20.24 -1.17 25.13
CA GLY A 256 20.92 -1.70 26.30
C GLY A 256 20.08 -2.67 27.13
N GLN A 257 18.82 -2.34 27.39
CA GLN A 257 17.87 -3.18 28.14
C GLN A 257 16.88 -3.88 27.21
N VAL A 258 16.35 -3.16 26.20
CA VAL A 258 15.41 -3.69 25.22
C VAL A 258 15.93 -3.34 23.82
N ARG A 259 15.91 -4.29 22.93
CA ARG A 259 16.23 -4.12 21.51
C ARG A 259 14.95 -3.99 20.73
N ILE A 260 14.93 -3.10 19.73
CA ILE A 260 13.76 -2.91 18.86
C ILE A 260 14.18 -3.09 17.40
N ILE A 261 13.35 -3.77 16.67
CA ILE A 261 13.39 -3.82 15.22
C ILE A 261 12.02 -3.44 14.68
N GLY A 262 11.98 -2.60 13.64
CA GLY A 262 10.79 -2.28 12.87
C GLY A 262 10.68 -3.11 11.60
N PHE A 263 9.80 -2.67 10.71
CA PHE A 263 9.57 -3.21 9.38
C PHE A 263 9.05 -2.07 8.50
N ASP A 264 9.43 -2.03 7.23
CA ASP A 264 9.07 -1.15 6.12
C ASP A 264 10.27 -0.35 5.57
N ASP A 265 11.14 0.20 6.41
CA ASP A 265 12.29 1.08 6.14
C ASP A 265 11.90 2.38 5.41
#